data_67b565e033da63787594ab58299420e5
#
_entry.id   67b565e033da63787594ab58299420e5
#
_cell.length_a   1.000
_cell.length_b   1.000
_cell.length_c   1.000
_cell.angle_alpha   90.00
_cell.angle_beta   90.00
_cell.angle_gamma   90.00
#
_symmetry.space_group_name_H-M   'P 1'
#
loop_
_entity.id
_entity.type
_entity.pdbx_description
1 polymer ?
#
loop_
_entity_poly.entity_id
_entity_poly.type
_entity_poly.pdbx_seq_one_letter_code
_entity_poly.pdbx_strand_id
1 'polypeptide(L)'
;MKSEGYTFNQETTLCGHSILRTIYRAKQLGYIIELHYVCVDSPAIAKKRIAERVKMGGHGIPDKDIEKKFGESLRNLHKTIDLCDLAALYDNTDEFRRFAIYKNVQLIRVSKIIPKWYKKWQEEGHYLDTSLDEMIQ
;
A
#
# COMPACT_ATOMS: atom_id res chain seq x y z
N MET A 1 -4.33 -27.95 2.46
CA MET A 1 -3.66 -28.05 3.76
C MET A 1 -3.15 -26.70 4.21
N LYS A 2 -3.43 -26.31 5.43
CA LYS A 2 -2.95 -25.05 5.96
C LYS A 2 -1.44 -25.08 6.14
N SER A 3 -0.75 -24.11 5.56
CA SER A 3 0.67 -23.96 5.79
C SER A 3 0.91 -23.33 7.16
N GLU A 4 1.24 -24.12 8.14
CA GLU A 4 1.43 -23.65 9.51
C GLU A 4 2.62 -22.68 9.59
N GLY A 5 2.34 -21.40 9.88
CA GLY A 5 3.36 -20.39 10.14
C GLY A 5 4.12 -19.87 8.94
N TYR A 6 3.75 -20.23 7.71
CA TYR A 6 4.41 -19.67 6.54
C TYR A 6 3.93 -18.24 6.29
N THR A 7 4.87 -17.34 6.12
CA THR A 7 4.61 -15.93 5.83
C THR A 7 4.98 -15.64 4.38
N PHE A 8 4.06 -14.98 3.68
CA PHE A 8 4.31 -14.52 2.32
C PHE A 8 4.92 -13.11 2.36
N ASN A 9 6.13 -12.98 1.84
CA ASN A 9 6.81 -11.71 1.73
C ASN A 9 7.16 -11.43 0.27
N GLN A 10 6.81 -10.24 -0.18
CA GLN A 10 7.14 -9.80 -1.53
C GLN A 10 7.26 -8.29 -1.56
N GLU A 11 8.35 -7.80 -2.14
CA GLU A 11 8.50 -6.37 -2.40
C GLU A 11 7.68 -6.01 -3.64
N THR A 12 6.85 -4.98 -3.53
CA THR A 12 5.99 -4.57 -4.62
C THR A 12 5.58 -3.11 -4.45
N THR A 13 5.25 -2.49 -5.57
CA THR A 13 4.66 -1.15 -5.60
C THR A 13 3.13 -1.18 -5.47
N LEU A 14 2.52 -2.35 -5.33
CA LEU A 14 1.08 -2.56 -5.30
C LEU A 14 0.36 -2.04 -6.56
N CYS A 15 1.05 -2.00 -7.69
CA CYS A 15 0.45 -1.54 -8.94
C CYS A 15 -0.06 -2.70 -9.77
N GLY A 16 -1.21 -2.49 -10.45
CA GLY A 16 -1.81 -3.48 -11.32
C GLY A 16 -2.63 -4.53 -10.57
N HIS A 17 -3.21 -5.45 -11.32
CA HIS A 17 -4.09 -6.49 -10.77
C HIS A 17 -3.35 -7.77 -10.39
N SER A 18 -2.19 -8.03 -10.97
CA SER A 18 -1.47 -9.28 -10.76
C SER A 18 -1.02 -9.45 -9.31
N ILE A 19 -0.61 -8.36 -8.66
CA ILE A 19 -0.18 -8.43 -7.26
C ILE A 19 -1.36 -8.76 -6.34
N LEU A 20 -2.53 -8.23 -6.60
CA LEU A 20 -3.73 -8.54 -5.82
C LEU A 20 -4.12 -10.00 -5.96
N ARG A 21 -4.03 -10.54 -7.19
CA ARG A 21 -4.29 -11.97 -7.43
C ARG A 21 -3.30 -12.86 -6.70
N THR A 22 -2.02 -12.47 -6.71
CA THR A 22 -0.96 -13.21 -6.02
C THR A 22 -1.21 -13.26 -4.52
N ILE A 23 -1.54 -12.12 -3.93
CA ILE A 23 -1.84 -12.03 -2.49
C ILE A 23 -3.08 -12.83 -2.14
N TYR A 24 -4.14 -12.69 -2.94
CA TYR A 24 -5.39 -13.44 -2.72
C TYR A 24 -5.14 -14.94 -2.76
N ARG A 25 -4.36 -15.40 -3.75
CA ARG A 25 -4.03 -16.81 -3.89
C ARG A 25 -3.20 -17.33 -2.71
N ALA A 26 -2.23 -16.54 -2.26
CA ALA A 26 -1.41 -16.89 -1.10
C ALA A 26 -2.30 -17.04 0.15
N LYS A 27 -3.25 -16.14 0.33
CA LYS A 27 -4.18 -16.21 1.46
C LYS A 27 -5.04 -17.46 1.39
N GLN A 28 -5.54 -17.81 0.22
CA GLN A 28 -6.32 -19.05 0.03
C GLN A 28 -5.52 -20.30 0.35
N LEU A 29 -4.20 -20.27 0.11
CA LEU A 29 -3.31 -21.38 0.41
C LEU A 29 -2.92 -21.45 1.89
N GLY A 30 -3.41 -20.55 2.72
CA GLY A 30 -3.17 -20.54 4.15
C GLY A 30 -1.94 -19.77 4.60
N TYR A 31 -1.32 -18.98 3.72
CA TYR A 31 -0.19 -18.14 4.11
C TYR A 31 -0.64 -16.98 4.99
N ILE A 32 0.22 -16.60 5.90
CA ILE A 32 0.05 -15.37 6.67
C ILE A 32 0.56 -14.23 5.80
N ILE A 33 -0.29 -13.25 5.55
CA ILE A 33 0.05 -12.12 4.69
C ILE A 33 0.45 -10.93 5.56
N GLU A 34 1.69 -10.49 5.40
CA GLU A 34 2.20 -9.33 6.10
C GLU A 34 2.66 -8.29 5.08
N LEU A 35 2.10 -7.09 5.20
CA LEU A 35 2.40 -5.98 4.30
C LEU A 35 3.18 -4.90 5.04
N HIS A 36 4.23 -4.40 4.40
CA HIS A 36 4.94 -3.22 4.83
C HIS A 36 4.88 -2.21 3.68
N TYR A 37 4.09 -1.17 3.84
CA TYR A 37 3.80 -0.21 2.79
C TYR A 37 4.40 1.15 3.11
N VAL A 38 5.23 1.65 2.20
CA VAL A 38 5.91 2.94 2.34
C VAL A 38 5.37 3.91 1.29
N CYS A 39 5.02 5.11 1.72
CA CYS A 39 4.55 6.14 0.79
C CYS A 39 5.09 7.52 1.18
N VAL A 40 4.91 8.47 0.29
CA VAL A 40 5.28 9.88 0.48
C VAL A 40 4.05 10.76 0.18
N ASP A 41 4.10 12.03 0.61
CA ASP A 41 2.92 12.90 0.56
C ASP A 41 2.45 13.25 -0.85
N SER A 42 3.29 13.14 -1.86
CA SER A 42 2.87 13.51 -3.21
C SER A 42 3.68 12.81 -4.29
N PRO A 43 3.12 12.69 -5.51
CA PRO A 43 3.89 12.22 -6.66
C PRO A 43 5.11 13.07 -6.96
N ALA A 44 5.08 14.37 -6.67
CA ALA A 44 6.22 15.27 -6.88
C ALA A 44 7.43 14.83 -6.07
N ILE A 45 7.24 14.43 -4.81
CA ILE A 45 8.32 13.92 -3.96
C ILE A 45 8.87 12.60 -4.53
N ALA A 46 7.99 11.72 -4.99
CA ALA A 46 8.38 10.47 -5.61
C ALA A 46 9.21 10.69 -6.87
N LYS A 47 8.78 11.63 -7.72
CA LYS A 47 9.51 12.01 -8.94
C LYS A 47 10.92 12.51 -8.63
N LYS A 48 11.03 13.37 -7.63
CA LYS A 48 12.33 13.93 -7.23
C LYS A 48 13.29 12.84 -6.77
N ARG A 49 12.81 11.88 -5.97
CA ARG A 49 13.63 10.79 -5.47
C ARG A 49 14.05 9.81 -6.55
N ILE A 50 13.17 9.55 -7.51
CA ILE A 50 13.50 8.72 -8.67
C ILE A 50 14.55 9.44 -9.53
N ALA A 51 14.41 10.76 -9.75
CA ALA A 51 15.39 11.54 -10.48
C ALA A 51 16.76 11.50 -9.81
N GLU A 52 16.82 11.60 -8.50
CA GLU A 52 18.07 11.48 -7.74
C GLU A 52 18.71 10.08 -7.91
N ARG A 53 17.88 9.04 -7.89
CA ARG A 53 18.35 7.67 -8.14
C ARG A 53 18.91 7.48 -9.53
N VAL A 54 18.29 8.08 -10.55
CA VAL A 54 18.76 8.04 -11.94
C VAL A 54 20.14 8.68 -12.07
N LYS A 55 20.35 9.80 -11.39
CA LYS A 55 21.67 10.47 -11.36
C LYS A 55 22.75 9.57 -10.77
N MET A 56 22.38 8.65 -9.89
CA MET A 56 23.31 7.71 -9.25
C MET A 56 23.40 6.37 -9.99
N GLY A 57 22.87 6.29 -11.21
CA GLY A 57 22.95 5.10 -12.05
C GLY A 57 21.75 4.15 -12.01
N GLY A 58 20.66 4.57 -11.36
CA GLY A 58 19.43 3.75 -11.32
C GLY A 58 18.58 3.95 -12.58
N HIS A 59 17.53 3.15 -12.69
CA HIS A 59 16.59 3.24 -13.79
C HIS A 59 15.52 4.29 -13.53
N GLY A 60 15.17 5.04 -14.60
CA GLY A 60 14.12 6.04 -14.53
C GLY A 60 12.77 5.51 -15.00
N ILE A 61 11.72 6.24 -14.62
CA ILE A 61 10.35 5.99 -15.06
C ILE A 61 9.79 7.31 -15.56
N PRO A 62 9.06 7.34 -16.70
CA PRO A 62 8.42 8.56 -17.16
C PRO A 62 7.50 9.18 -16.11
N ASP A 63 7.45 10.52 -16.04
CA ASP A 63 6.67 11.24 -15.04
C ASP A 63 5.18 10.84 -15.02
N LYS A 64 4.59 10.63 -16.19
CA LYS A 64 3.20 10.18 -16.31
C LYS A 64 2.97 8.87 -15.59
N ASP A 65 3.92 7.95 -15.71
CA ASP A 65 3.83 6.62 -15.11
C ASP A 65 3.97 6.69 -13.60
N ILE A 66 4.78 7.62 -13.10
CA ILE A 66 4.95 7.82 -11.65
C ILE A 66 3.63 8.26 -11.03
N GLU A 67 2.94 9.24 -11.64
CA GLU A 67 1.66 9.71 -11.15
C GLU A 67 0.59 8.62 -11.18
N LYS A 68 0.52 7.88 -12.29
CA LYS A 68 -0.43 6.79 -12.47
C LYS A 68 -0.20 5.69 -11.44
N LYS A 69 1.04 5.26 -11.27
CA LYS A 69 1.41 4.21 -10.33
C LYS A 69 1.20 4.62 -8.89
N PHE A 70 1.47 5.89 -8.58
CA PHE A 70 1.22 6.43 -7.24
C PHE A 70 -0.26 6.30 -6.86
N GLY A 71 -1.16 6.71 -7.75
CA GLY A 71 -2.60 6.60 -7.53
C GLY A 71 -3.09 5.16 -7.47
N GLU A 72 -2.62 4.31 -8.38
CA GLU A 72 -2.99 2.88 -8.39
C GLU A 72 -2.55 2.18 -7.11
N SER A 73 -1.33 2.47 -6.65
CA SER A 73 -0.79 1.89 -5.43
C SER A 73 -1.67 2.21 -4.24
N LEU A 74 -2.08 3.46 -4.09
CA LEU A 74 -2.94 3.87 -2.98
C LEU A 74 -4.33 3.26 -3.07
N ARG A 75 -4.89 3.14 -4.27
CA ARG A 75 -6.17 2.47 -4.45
C ARG A 75 -6.08 0.98 -4.12
N ASN A 76 -5.02 0.33 -4.56
CA ASN A 76 -4.80 -1.08 -4.28
C ASN A 76 -4.53 -1.33 -2.79
N LEU A 77 -4.00 -0.35 -2.07
CA LEU A 77 -3.73 -0.48 -0.65
C LEU A 77 -5.03 -0.78 0.13
N HIS A 78 -6.15 -0.16 -0.22
CA HIS A 78 -7.43 -0.44 0.42
C HIS A 78 -7.80 -1.92 0.30
N LYS A 79 -7.66 -2.48 -0.90
CA LYS A 79 -7.97 -3.89 -1.17
C LYS A 79 -6.96 -4.82 -0.51
N THR A 80 -5.70 -4.43 -0.50
CA THR A 80 -4.62 -5.25 0.04
C THR A 80 -4.72 -5.40 1.54
N ILE A 81 -5.07 -4.33 2.26
CA ILE A 81 -5.24 -4.38 3.72
C ILE A 81 -6.31 -5.41 4.10
N ASP A 82 -7.39 -5.49 3.32
CA ASP A 82 -8.46 -6.46 3.55
C ASP A 82 -7.98 -7.91 3.46
N LEU A 83 -6.91 -8.15 2.73
CA LEU A 83 -6.34 -9.47 2.54
C LEU A 83 -5.19 -9.78 3.49
N CYS A 84 -4.70 -8.78 4.23
CA CYS A 84 -3.54 -8.92 5.09
C CYS A 84 -3.90 -9.30 6.51
N ASP A 85 -3.10 -10.18 7.10
CA ASP A 85 -3.17 -10.48 8.53
C ASP A 85 -2.54 -9.35 9.34
N LEU A 86 -1.49 -8.74 8.78
CA LEU A 86 -0.84 -7.59 9.36
C LEU A 86 -0.44 -6.61 8.24
N ALA A 87 -0.69 -5.33 8.45
CA ALA A 87 -0.25 -4.29 7.53
C ALA A 87 0.36 -3.14 8.32
N ALA A 88 1.63 -2.85 8.07
CA ALA A 88 2.32 -1.73 8.68
C ALA A 88 2.50 -0.65 7.62
N LEU A 89 2.09 0.56 7.93
CA LEU A 89 2.19 1.69 7.01
C LEU A 89 3.29 2.65 7.47
N TYR A 90 4.10 3.08 6.52
CA TYR A 90 5.26 3.93 6.76
C TYR A 90 5.15 5.19 5.90
N ASP A 91 5.63 6.29 6.45
CA ASP A 91 5.79 7.53 5.72
C ASP A 91 7.27 7.84 5.55
N ASN A 92 7.66 8.23 4.35
CA ASN A 92 9.04 8.60 4.05
C ASN A 92 9.11 9.97 3.37
N THR A 93 8.20 10.87 3.73
CA THR A 93 8.20 12.23 3.20
C THR A 93 9.42 13.01 3.67
N ASP A 94 9.64 13.08 4.97
CA ASP A 94 10.80 13.74 5.58
C ASP A 94 11.73 12.72 6.21
N GLU A 95 11.22 11.95 7.15
CA GLU A 95 11.94 10.87 7.82
C GLU A 95 11.15 9.58 7.65
N PHE A 96 11.87 8.48 7.50
CA PHE A 96 11.25 7.16 7.43
C PHE A 96 10.69 6.79 8.80
N ARG A 97 9.36 6.65 8.89
CA ARG A 97 8.72 6.28 10.16
C ARG A 97 7.48 5.42 9.93
N ARG A 98 7.29 4.45 10.79
CA ARG A 98 6.06 3.69 10.85
C ARG A 98 5.04 4.50 11.66
N PHE A 99 3.85 4.69 11.10
CA PHE A 99 2.83 5.50 11.77
C PHE A 99 1.49 4.78 11.97
N ALA A 100 1.26 3.64 11.32
CA ALA A 100 0.01 2.91 11.46
C ALA A 100 0.22 1.41 11.34
N ILE A 101 -0.54 0.64 12.11
CA ILE A 101 -0.54 -0.81 12.06
C ILE A 101 -1.99 -1.30 12.03
N TYR A 102 -2.30 -2.12 11.02
CA TYR A 102 -3.56 -2.84 10.91
C TYR A 102 -3.34 -4.31 11.21
N LYS A 103 -4.26 -4.92 11.95
CA LYS A 103 -4.24 -6.35 12.20
C LYS A 103 -5.64 -6.90 11.96
N ASN A 104 -5.73 -7.89 11.07
CA ASN A 104 -7.01 -8.47 10.67
C ASN A 104 -8.01 -7.38 10.26
N VAL A 105 -7.58 -6.48 9.38
CA VAL A 105 -8.35 -5.37 8.81
C VAL A 105 -8.62 -4.21 9.78
N GLN A 106 -8.34 -4.39 11.07
CA GLN A 106 -8.61 -3.37 12.08
C GLN A 106 -7.37 -2.53 12.38
N LEU A 107 -7.55 -1.22 12.44
CA LEU A 107 -6.47 -0.31 12.83
C LEU A 107 -6.24 -0.45 14.33
N ILE A 108 -5.10 -1.04 14.71
CA ILE A 108 -4.78 -1.29 16.12
C ILE A 108 -3.84 -0.26 16.71
N ARG A 109 -3.11 0.48 15.87
CA ARG A 109 -2.18 1.51 16.32
C ARG A 109 -2.06 2.59 15.25
N VAL A 110 -2.08 3.85 15.66
CA VAL A 110 -1.84 4.98 14.77
C VAL A 110 -1.17 6.11 15.56
N SER A 111 -0.22 6.77 14.93
CA SER A 111 0.47 7.92 15.52
C SER A 111 -0.47 9.12 15.63
N LYS A 112 -0.20 10.01 16.59
CA LYS A 112 -0.96 11.26 16.74
C LYS A 112 -0.84 12.15 15.51
N ILE A 113 0.35 12.15 14.90
CA ILE A 113 0.61 12.92 13.69
C ILE A 113 0.64 11.94 12.52
N ILE A 114 -0.34 12.05 11.63
CA ILE A 114 -0.44 11.19 10.45
C ILE A 114 -0.02 11.96 9.19
N PRO A 115 0.54 11.25 8.18
CA PRO A 115 0.89 11.89 6.92
C PRO A 115 -0.32 12.43 6.17
N LYS A 116 -0.12 13.47 5.38
CA LYS A 116 -1.18 14.05 4.55
C LYS A 116 -1.76 13.03 3.59
N TRP A 117 -0.90 12.18 2.98
CA TRP A 117 -1.36 11.16 2.04
C TRP A 117 -2.27 10.13 2.72
N TYR A 118 -2.00 9.81 3.99
CA TYR A 118 -2.82 8.84 4.72
C TYR A 118 -4.20 9.41 5.05
N LYS A 119 -4.25 10.66 5.46
CA LYS A 119 -5.51 11.35 5.75
C LYS A 119 -6.41 11.35 4.51
N LYS A 120 -5.85 11.73 3.37
CA LYS A 120 -6.57 11.73 2.09
C LYS A 120 -7.00 10.32 1.70
N TRP A 121 -6.11 9.34 1.86
CA TRP A 121 -6.38 7.94 1.55
C TRP A 121 -7.55 7.40 2.39
N GLN A 122 -7.62 7.72 3.70
CA GLN A 122 -8.72 7.31 4.55
C GLN A 122 -10.06 7.88 4.07
N GLU A 123 -10.08 9.15 3.69
CA GLU A 123 -11.26 9.82 3.18
C GLU A 123 -11.75 9.18 1.88
N GLU A 124 -10.85 8.92 0.95
CA GLU A 124 -11.15 8.26 -0.33
C GLU A 124 -11.60 6.82 -0.13
N GLY A 125 -11.00 6.10 0.81
CA GLY A 125 -11.37 4.72 1.12
C GLY A 125 -12.78 4.59 1.63
N HIS A 126 -13.21 5.51 2.48
CA HIS A 126 -14.59 5.54 2.99
C HIS A 126 -15.59 5.73 1.85
N TYR A 127 -15.27 6.60 0.92
CA TYR A 127 -16.11 6.84 -0.26
C TYR A 127 -16.18 5.59 -1.16
N LEU A 128 -15.06 4.94 -1.39
CA LEU A 128 -14.99 3.73 -2.20
C LEU A 128 -15.79 2.57 -1.58
N ASP A 129 -15.71 2.41 -0.29
CA ASP A 129 -16.47 1.37 0.43
C ASP A 129 -17.97 1.58 0.26
N THR A 130 -18.43 2.82 0.37
CA THR A 130 -19.84 3.17 0.15
C THR A 130 -20.26 2.81 -1.27
N SER A 131 -19.45 3.13 -2.28
CA SER A 131 -19.73 2.82 -3.67
C SER A 131 -19.82 1.31 -3.92
N LEU A 132 -18.95 0.53 -3.30
CA LEU A 132 -18.97 -0.92 -3.40
C LEU A 132 -20.23 -1.52 -2.79
N ASP A 133 -20.64 -1.02 -1.63
CA ASP A 133 -21.86 -1.46 -0.96
C ASP A 133 -23.09 -1.17 -1.84
N GLU A 134 -23.14 -0.02 -2.46
CA GLU A 134 -24.20 0.34 -3.40
C GLU A 134 -24.23 -0.59 -4.63
N MET A 135 -23.07 -0.97 -5.13
CA MET A 135 -22.97 -1.87 -6.28
C MET A 135 -23.37 -3.30 -5.95
N ILE A 136 -23.18 -3.74 -4.73
CA ILE A 136 -23.49 -5.11 -4.30
C ILE A 136 -24.98 -5.26 -3.96
N GLN A 137 -25.62 -4.19 -3.58
CA GLN A 137 -27.06 -4.18 -3.32
C GLN A 137 -27.87 -4.09 -4.61
#